data_6ec63ea8d9d6c4c06047dc5249341506
#
_entry.id   6ec63ea8d9d6c4c06047dc5249341506
#
_cell.length_a   1.000
_cell.length_b   1.000
_cell.length_c   1.000
_cell.angle_alpha   90.00
_cell.angle_beta   90.00
_cell.angle_gamma   90.00
#
_symmetry.space_group_name_H-M   'P 1'
#
loop_
_entity.id
_entity.type
_entity.pdbx_description
1 polymer ?
#
loop_
_entity_poly.entity_id
_entity_poly.type
_entity_poly.pdbx_seq_one_letter_code
_entity_poly.pdbx_strand_id
1 'polypeptide(L)'
;VDEFVNCTCPKCGKPARRETDTMDTFICSSWYYYRYADPRNTKAPWDLDKANYWLPVDQYIGGIEHAILHLLYSRFFTKVLKDAGIINADEPFKNLLTQGMVIKDGSKMSKSKGNIVSPEEIVKKYGADTARLFILFASPPERDLEWSDQGVEGAARFLNRLWRIVGHYTEIAMTAPTSYDAAALTDEEKELRRALNATIRKVTDDIADRFNFNTAISSIMELVNALHAYRDAATESHPALIRETLEALLRLLAPFAPHITEELWSLTGHADSVHRQSWPKWDAEALKTATVEIVVQINGKVRDKLTVPSEITVPALEKLAAGQERIQALIEGKTVVKVIAVPGKLVNIVVK
;
A
#
# COMPACT_ATOMS: atom_id res chain seq x y z
N VAL A 1 -36.73 -33.26 1.84
CA VAL A 1 -37.76 -33.42 0.81
C VAL A 1 -37.85 -34.93 0.50
N ASP A 2 -38.97 -35.56 0.80
CA ASP A 2 -39.13 -37.02 0.69
C ASP A 2 -38.92 -37.53 -0.74
N GLU A 3 -39.33 -36.75 -1.73
CA GLU A 3 -39.13 -37.05 -3.15
C GLU A 3 -37.66 -37.09 -3.56
N PHE A 4 -36.77 -36.34 -2.89
CA PHE A 4 -35.34 -36.42 -3.11
C PHE A 4 -34.74 -37.67 -2.46
N VAL A 5 -35.19 -38.02 -1.25
CA VAL A 5 -34.64 -39.13 -0.49
C VAL A 5 -35.04 -40.47 -1.09
N ASN A 6 -36.32 -40.63 -1.40
CA ASN A 6 -36.84 -41.85 -1.99
C ASN A 6 -36.71 -41.79 -3.53
N CYS A 7 -35.95 -42.70 -4.10
CA CYS A 7 -35.63 -42.69 -5.51
C CYS A 7 -35.67 -44.13 -6.10
N THR A 8 -35.46 -44.22 -7.40
CA THR A 8 -35.27 -45.48 -8.11
C THR A 8 -33.81 -45.78 -8.29
N CYS A 9 -33.35 -46.98 -7.99
CA CYS A 9 -31.97 -47.39 -8.21
C CYS A 9 -31.64 -47.33 -9.72
N PRO A 10 -30.60 -46.58 -10.13
CA PRO A 10 -30.25 -46.44 -11.56
C PRO A 10 -29.71 -47.73 -12.20
N LYS A 11 -29.28 -48.73 -11.38
CA LYS A 11 -28.76 -50.00 -11.89
C LYS A 11 -29.83 -51.08 -12.07
N CYS A 12 -30.79 -51.15 -11.15
CA CYS A 12 -31.74 -52.28 -11.16
C CYS A 12 -33.21 -51.85 -11.21
N GLY A 13 -33.53 -50.54 -11.20
CA GLY A 13 -34.89 -50.02 -11.25
C GLY A 13 -35.74 -50.22 -10.02
N LYS A 14 -35.22 -50.85 -8.94
CA LYS A 14 -35.97 -51.05 -7.69
C LYS A 14 -36.04 -49.80 -6.86
N PRO A 15 -37.03 -49.66 -5.93
CA PRO A 15 -37.03 -48.60 -4.96
C PRO A 15 -35.73 -48.54 -4.15
N ALA A 16 -35.23 -47.37 -3.95
CA ALA A 16 -33.98 -47.12 -3.20
C ALA A 16 -34.08 -45.81 -2.41
N ARG A 17 -33.17 -45.62 -1.48
CA ARG A 17 -33.05 -44.42 -0.66
C ARG A 17 -31.69 -43.79 -0.96
N ARG A 18 -31.67 -42.48 -1.27
CA ARG A 18 -30.41 -41.72 -1.40
C ARG A 18 -29.72 -41.59 -0.04
N GLU A 19 -28.42 -41.53 -0.10
CA GLU A 19 -27.61 -41.04 1.02
C GLU A 19 -28.01 -39.59 1.35
N THR A 20 -28.21 -39.31 2.66
CA THR A 20 -28.69 -38.01 3.14
C THR A 20 -27.66 -37.28 3.98
N ASP A 21 -26.57 -37.97 4.35
CA ASP A 21 -25.47 -37.31 5.01
C ASP A 21 -24.78 -36.36 4.06
N THR A 22 -24.42 -35.18 4.52
CA THR A 22 -23.70 -34.17 3.76
C THR A 22 -22.21 -34.30 4.03
N MET A 23 -21.42 -34.07 2.98
CA MET A 23 -19.98 -33.95 3.13
C MET A 23 -19.62 -32.65 3.86
N ASP A 24 -18.48 -32.61 4.53
CA ASP A 24 -17.95 -31.41 5.12
C ASP A 24 -17.80 -30.30 4.08
N THR A 25 -18.15 -29.07 4.45
CA THR A 25 -18.12 -27.91 3.53
C THR A 25 -16.72 -27.61 3.02
N PHE A 26 -15.66 -28.00 3.75
CA PHE A 26 -14.29 -27.86 3.28
C PHE A 26 -13.96 -28.71 2.05
N ILE A 27 -14.73 -29.76 1.77
CA ILE A 27 -14.58 -30.53 0.54
C ILE A 27 -14.76 -29.62 -0.70
N CYS A 28 -15.84 -28.83 -0.74
CA CYS A 28 -16.08 -27.91 -1.85
C CYS A 28 -15.10 -26.75 -1.89
N SER A 29 -14.76 -26.18 -0.75
CA SER A 29 -13.83 -25.05 -0.64
C SER A 29 -12.38 -25.44 -1.00
N SER A 30 -12.05 -26.74 -0.98
CA SER A 30 -10.68 -27.23 -1.22
C SER A 30 -10.26 -27.15 -2.70
N TRP A 31 -11.19 -26.94 -3.62
CA TRP A 31 -10.90 -26.93 -5.06
C TRP A 31 -11.68 -25.87 -5.86
N TYR A 32 -12.44 -24.97 -5.21
CA TYR A 32 -13.28 -23.97 -5.89
C TYR A 32 -12.48 -23.09 -6.87
N TYR A 33 -11.23 -22.75 -6.54
CA TYR A 33 -10.36 -21.95 -7.39
C TYR A 33 -9.99 -22.65 -8.71
N TYR A 34 -9.92 -23.98 -8.76
CA TYR A 34 -9.82 -24.74 -10.01
C TYR A 34 -11.11 -24.59 -10.84
N ARG A 35 -12.27 -24.69 -10.18
CA ARG A 35 -13.54 -24.51 -10.86
C ARG A 35 -13.69 -23.10 -11.44
N TYR A 36 -13.15 -22.09 -10.80
CA TYR A 36 -13.19 -20.71 -11.29
C TYR A 36 -12.41 -20.51 -12.59
N ALA A 37 -11.41 -21.35 -12.89
CA ALA A 37 -10.69 -21.29 -14.18
C ALA A 37 -11.59 -21.65 -15.37
N ASP A 38 -12.63 -22.49 -15.15
CA ASP A 38 -13.58 -22.90 -16.20
C ASP A 38 -15.00 -23.13 -15.63
N PRO A 39 -15.68 -22.10 -15.14
CA PRO A 39 -16.91 -22.24 -14.35
C PRO A 39 -18.12 -22.72 -15.14
N ARG A 40 -18.10 -22.62 -16.49
CA ARG A 40 -19.19 -23.00 -17.36
C ARG A 40 -19.01 -24.37 -18.03
N ASN A 41 -17.98 -25.12 -17.67
CA ASN A 41 -17.73 -26.44 -18.19
C ASN A 41 -18.82 -27.43 -17.70
N THR A 42 -19.52 -28.05 -18.62
CA THR A 42 -20.59 -29.04 -18.34
C THR A 42 -20.14 -30.48 -18.52
N LYS A 43 -18.93 -30.70 -19.06
CA LYS A 43 -18.40 -32.04 -19.39
C LYS A 43 -17.41 -32.54 -18.35
N ALA A 44 -16.66 -31.63 -17.72
CA ALA A 44 -15.62 -31.92 -16.73
C ALA A 44 -15.62 -30.85 -15.63
N PRO A 45 -14.93 -31.06 -14.49
CA PRO A 45 -14.80 -30.05 -13.45
C PRO A 45 -14.16 -28.76 -13.98
N TRP A 46 -13.21 -28.87 -14.90
CA TRP A 46 -12.55 -27.79 -15.66
C TRP A 46 -11.89 -28.38 -16.92
N ASP A 47 -11.46 -27.52 -17.80
CA ASP A 47 -10.52 -27.81 -18.88
C ASP A 47 -9.08 -27.77 -18.35
N LEU A 48 -8.28 -28.78 -18.70
CA LEU A 48 -6.91 -28.92 -18.16
C LEU A 48 -5.98 -27.78 -18.58
N ASP A 49 -6.08 -27.32 -19.84
CA ASP A 49 -5.23 -26.24 -20.35
C ASP A 49 -5.57 -24.92 -19.66
N LYS A 50 -6.86 -24.64 -19.44
CA LYS A 50 -7.30 -23.46 -18.69
C LYS A 50 -6.85 -23.50 -17.24
N ALA A 51 -6.99 -24.66 -16.57
CA ALA A 51 -6.52 -24.81 -15.20
C ALA A 51 -4.99 -24.61 -15.11
N ASN A 52 -4.21 -25.21 -16.01
CA ASN A 52 -2.76 -25.06 -16.02
C ASN A 52 -2.30 -23.64 -16.37
N TYR A 53 -3.09 -22.86 -17.12
CA TYR A 53 -2.78 -21.46 -17.41
C TYR A 53 -2.98 -20.54 -16.19
N TRP A 54 -4.10 -20.74 -15.46
CA TRP A 54 -4.46 -19.84 -14.35
C TRP A 54 -3.87 -20.26 -13.00
N LEU A 55 -3.45 -21.51 -12.85
CA LEU A 55 -2.99 -22.09 -11.58
C LEU A 55 -1.54 -22.57 -11.66
N PRO A 56 -0.82 -22.56 -10.52
CA PRO A 56 -1.28 -22.21 -9.17
C PRO A 56 -1.64 -20.73 -9.02
N VAL A 57 -2.52 -20.42 -8.06
CA VAL A 57 -2.90 -19.03 -7.75
C VAL A 57 -1.69 -18.20 -7.37
N ASP A 58 -1.50 -17.03 -7.98
CA ASP A 58 -0.29 -16.22 -7.76
C ASP A 58 -0.23 -15.61 -6.35
N GLN A 59 -1.37 -15.11 -5.84
CA GLN A 59 -1.47 -14.57 -4.48
C GLN A 59 -2.78 -15.02 -3.83
N TYR A 60 -2.67 -15.72 -2.71
CA TYR A 60 -3.81 -16.17 -1.93
C TYR A 60 -3.87 -15.43 -0.59
N ILE A 61 -5.06 -14.96 -0.20
CA ILE A 61 -5.25 -14.11 0.97
C ILE A 61 -6.37 -14.68 1.82
N GLY A 62 -6.13 -14.85 3.12
CA GLY A 62 -7.15 -15.37 4.05
C GLY A 62 -6.72 -15.27 5.50
N GLY A 63 -7.64 -15.59 6.41
CA GLY A 63 -7.38 -15.61 7.84
C GLY A 63 -6.40 -16.71 8.25
N ILE A 64 -5.60 -16.43 9.26
CA ILE A 64 -4.60 -17.37 9.79
C ILE A 64 -5.23 -18.66 10.33
N GLU A 65 -6.49 -18.62 10.79
CA GLU A 65 -7.22 -19.78 11.29
C GLU A 65 -7.39 -20.90 10.26
N HIS A 66 -7.31 -20.56 8.97
CA HIS A 66 -7.43 -21.53 7.89
C HIS A 66 -6.16 -22.35 7.62
N ALA A 67 -5.05 -22.08 8.30
CA ALA A 67 -3.80 -22.82 8.12
C ALA A 67 -3.96 -24.33 8.34
N ILE A 68 -4.72 -24.74 9.34
CA ILE A 68 -5.00 -26.14 9.71
C ILE A 68 -6.36 -26.64 9.21
N LEU A 69 -7.12 -25.82 8.51
CA LEU A 69 -8.43 -26.15 7.95
C LEU A 69 -8.38 -26.09 6.43
N HIS A 70 -8.94 -25.06 5.83
CA HIS A 70 -9.05 -24.89 4.39
C HIS A 70 -7.72 -25.06 3.64
N LEU A 71 -6.61 -24.48 4.13
CA LEU A 71 -5.32 -24.55 3.44
C LEU A 71 -4.74 -25.96 3.43
N LEU A 72 -4.89 -26.72 4.53
CA LEU A 72 -4.46 -28.11 4.59
C LEU A 72 -5.24 -28.97 3.59
N TYR A 73 -6.56 -28.82 3.56
CA TYR A 73 -7.41 -29.56 2.61
C TYR A 73 -7.11 -29.16 1.15
N SER A 74 -6.93 -27.86 0.86
CA SER A 74 -6.60 -27.40 -0.48
C SER A 74 -5.28 -28.01 -1.00
N ARG A 75 -4.26 -28.09 -0.18
CA ARG A 75 -3.00 -28.74 -0.51
C ARG A 75 -3.18 -30.25 -0.73
N PHE A 76 -3.92 -30.92 0.14
CA PHE A 76 -4.21 -32.33 0.00
C PHE A 76 -4.96 -32.63 -1.31
N PHE A 77 -6.04 -31.88 -1.60
CA PHE A 77 -6.81 -32.02 -2.84
C PHE A 77 -5.93 -31.79 -4.07
N THR A 78 -5.08 -30.76 -4.07
CA THR A 78 -4.14 -30.51 -5.19
C THR A 78 -3.26 -31.71 -5.44
N LYS A 79 -2.70 -32.35 -4.43
CA LYS A 79 -1.85 -33.55 -4.57
C LYS A 79 -2.65 -34.73 -5.15
N VAL A 80 -3.85 -34.97 -4.63
CA VAL A 80 -4.74 -36.06 -5.12
C VAL A 80 -5.13 -35.82 -6.59
N LEU A 81 -5.49 -34.59 -6.95
CA LEU A 81 -5.87 -34.23 -8.32
C LEU A 81 -4.69 -34.34 -9.30
N LYS A 82 -3.48 -34.01 -8.83
CA LYS A 82 -2.26 -34.23 -9.61
C LYS A 82 -1.97 -35.71 -9.82
N ASP A 83 -2.07 -36.53 -8.77
CA ASP A 83 -1.86 -37.99 -8.89
C ASP A 83 -2.89 -38.63 -9.81
N ALA A 84 -4.10 -38.07 -9.89
CA ALA A 84 -5.14 -38.47 -10.82
C ALA A 84 -4.93 -37.94 -12.26
N GLY A 85 -3.92 -37.13 -12.52
CA GLY A 85 -3.64 -36.53 -13.83
C GLY A 85 -4.63 -35.43 -14.26
N ILE A 86 -5.36 -34.84 -13.31
CA ILE A 86 -6.42 -33.83 -13.57
C ILE A 86 -5.86 -32.41 -13.53
N ILE A 87 -4.68 -32.22 -12.92
CA ILE A 87 -3.91 -30.97 -12.88
C ILE A 87 -2.42 -31.26 -12.90
N ASN A 88 -1.58 -30.22 -13.16
CA ASN A 88 -0.11 -30.35 -13.16
C ASN A 88 0.55 -29.69 -11.94
N ALA A 89 -0.16 -28.85 -11.20
CA ALA A 89 0.39 -28.11 -10.07
C ALA A 89 0.68 -29.02 -8.86
N ASP A 90 1.81 -28.77 -8.18
CA ASP A 90 2.19 -29.44 -6.92
C ASP A 90 1.55 -28.78 -5.69
N GLU A 91 1.39 -27.47 -5.73
CA GLU A 91 0.79 -26.66 -4.68
C GLU A 91 -0.28 -25.75 -5.27
N PRO A 92 -1.36 -25.46 -4.53
CA PRO A 92 -2.46 -24.66 -5.05
C PRO A 92 -2.14 -23.17 -5.16
N PHE A 93 -1.22 -22.65 -4.33
CA PHE A 93 -0.90 -21.24 -4.19
C PHE A 93 0.60 -21.00 -4.26
N LYS A 94 1.05 -20.00 -5.02
CA LYS A 94 2.48 -19.57 -5.07
C LYS A 94 2.85 -18.78 -3.84
N ASN A 95 1.99 -17.80 -3.47
CA ASN A 95 2.20 -16.92 -2.33
C ASN A 95 0.96 -16.91 -1.45
N LEU A 96 1.15 -16.87 -0.15
CA LEU A 96 0.12 -16.80 0.85
C LEU A 96 0.31 -15.57 1.73
N LEU A 97 -0.74 -14.76 1.87
CA LEU A 97 -0.84 -13.70 2.85
C LEU A 97 -1.87 -14.10 3.90
N THR A 98 -1.42 -14.34 5.13
CA THR A 98 -2.32 -14.60 6.26
C THR A 98 -2.70 -13.29 6.94
N GLN A 99 -4.02 -13.04 7.03
CA GLN A 99 -4.55 -11.82 7.65
C GLN A 99 -4.72 -12.01 9.15
N GLY A 100 -4.39 -10.95 9.90
CA GLY A 100 -4.74 -10.83 11.32
C GLY A 100 -6.24 -10.65 11.53
N MET A 101 -6.66 -10.72 12.79
CA MET A 101 -8.05 -10.57 13.17
C MET A 101 -8.45 -9.10 13.28
N VAL A 102 -9.70 -8.79 12.94
CA VAL A 102 -10.30 -7.50 13.28
C VAL A 102 -10.93 -7.62 14.66
N ILE A 103 -10.43 -6.84 15.60
CA ILE A 103 -10.86 -6.83 16.98
C ILE A 103 -11.50 -5.48 17.34
N LYS A 104 -12.38 -5.47 18.30
CA LYS A 104 -12.99 -4.25 18.86
C LYS A 104 -13.11 -4.39 20.37
N ASP A 105 -12.70 -3.34 21.09
CA ASP A 105 -12.68 -3.32 22.56
C ASP A 105 -11.84 -4.48 23.13
N GLY A 106 -10.66 -4.70 22.52
CA GLY A 106 -9.70 -5.73 22.93
C GLY A 106 -10.17 -7.17 22.71
N SER A 107 -11.21 -7.41 21.91
CA SER A 107 -11.72 -8.76 21.67
C SER A 107 -12.20 -8.97 20.23
N LYS A 108 -12.16 -10.26 19.79
CA LYS A 108 -12.72 -10.67 18.50
C LYS A 108 -14.19 -10.24 18.40
N MET A 109 -14.57 -9.64 17.28
CA MET A 109 -15.96 -9.28 17.00
C MET A 109 -16.85 -10.51 16.97
N SER A 110 -17.97 -10.46 17.70
CA SER A 110 -18.98 -11.53 17.68
C SER A 110 -20.37 -10.98 17.97
N LYS A 111 -21.40 -11.65 17.42
CA LYS A 111 -22.81 -11.30 17.69
C LYS A 111 -23.16 -11.39 19.17
N SER A 112 -22.61 -12.40 19.86
CA SER A 112 -22.86 -12.62 21.29
C SER A 112 -22.28 -11.53 22.19
N LYS A 113 -21.21 -10.84 21.76
CA LYS A 113 -20.59 -9.72 22.49
C LYS A 113 -21.17 -8.35 22.11
N GLY A 114 -21.96 -8.27 21.05
CA GLY A 114 -22.53 -7.00 20.58
C GLY A 114 -21.51 -6.00 20.06
N ASN A 115 -20.26 -6.41 19.79
CA ASN A 115 -19.16 -5.54 19.34
C ASN A 115 -18.92 -5.62 17.83
N ILE A 116 -19.91 -6.06 17.05
CA ILE A 116 -19.81 -6.13 15.60
C ILE A 116 -19.96 -4.72 15.02
N VAL A 117 -19.12 -4.40 14.04
CA VAL A 117 -19.24 -3.23 13.19
C VAL A 117 -19.82 -3.68 11.85
N SER A 118 -20.93 -3.06 11.44
CA SER A 118 -21.53 -3.33 10.13
C SER A 118 -20.80 -2.53 9.05
N PRO A 119 -20.21 -3.18 8.05
CA PRO A 119 -19.64 -2.49 6.89
C PRO A 119 -20.67 -1.61 6.18
N GLU A 120 -21.93 -2.03 6.14
CA GLU A 120 -23.02 -1.30 5.51
C GLU A 120 -23.26 0.07 6.17
N GLU A 121 -23.25 0.15 7.50
CA GLU A 121 -23.40 1.40 8.25
C GLU A 121 -22.23 2.35 7.97
N ILE A 122 -21.00 1.83 7.91
CA ILE A 122 -19.81 2.63 7.60
C ILE A 122 -19.87 3.15 6.18
N VAL A 123 -20.19 2.28 5.22
CA VAL A 123 -20.32 2.68 3.80
C VAL A 123 -21.42 3.72 3.62
N LYS A 124 -22.56 3.59 4.31
CA LYS A 124 -23.65 4.55 4.23
C LYS A 124 -23.27 5.92 4.82
N LYS A 125 -22.49 5.94 5.89
CA LYS A 125 -22.12 7.18 6.60
C LYS A 125 -20.91 7.88 5.97
N TYR A 126 -19.89 7.13 5.55
CA TYR A 126 -18.60 7.67 5.16
C TYR A 126 -18.16 7.29 3.74
N GLY A 127 -18.88 6.39 3.07
CA GLY A 127 -18.51 5.86 1.76
C GLY A 127 -17.57 4.65 1.82
N ALA A 128 -17.56 3.86 0.75
CA ALA A 128 -16.76 2.63 0.65
C ALA A 128 -15.26 2.90 0.68
N ASP A 129 -14.80 3.98 0.04
CA ASP A 129 -13.37 4.34 0.00
C ASP A 129 -12.81 4.67 1.38
N THR A 130 -13.62 5.28 2.26
CA THR A 130 -13.21 5.55 3.64
C THR A 130 -13.01 4.26 4.43
N ALA A 131 -13.92 3.29 4.29
CA ALA A 131 -13.81 2.00 4.95
C ALA A 131 -12.57 1.23 4.46
N ARG A 132 -12.36 1.17 3.13
CA ARG A 132 -11.19 0.54 2.51
C ARG A 132 -9.88 1.17 2.99
N LEU A 133 -9.81 2.50 2.92
CA LEU A 133 -8.62 3.25 3.31
C LEU A 133 -8.27 3.04 4.79
N PHE A 134 -9.27 3.09 5.67
CA PHE A 134 -9.07 2.84 7.11
C PHE A 134 -8.50 1.45 7.37
N ILE A 135 -9.10 0.39 6.80
CA ILE A 135 -8.66 -0.99 7.02
C ILE A 135 -7.21 -1.19 6.58
N LEU A 136 -6.83 -0.65 5.42
CA LEU A 136 -5.50 -0.80 4.85
C LEU A 136 -4.45 0.11 5.52
N PHE A 137 -4.89 1.20 6.15
CA PHE A 137 -4.01 2.15 6.84
C PHE A 137 -3.76 1.78 8.30
N ALA A 138 -4.74 1.21 8.99
CA ALA A 138 -4.71 1.05 10.45
C ALA A 138 -3.66 0.05 10.93
N SER A 139 -3.36 -1.01 10.15
CA SER A 139 -2.40 -2.05 10.52
C SER A 139 -1.83 -2.74 9.28
N PRO A 140 -0.59 -3.27 9.34
CA PRO A 140 -0.13 -4.25 8.36
C PRO A 140 -1.09 -5.44 8.29
N PRO A 141 -1.33 -6.03 7.11
CA PRO A 141 -2.38 -7.04 6.93
C PRO A 141 -2.18 -8.32 7.77
N GLU A 142 -0.94 -8.66 8.13
CA GLU A 142 -0.64 -9.85 8.96
C GLU A 142 -0.88 -9.63 10.46
N ARG A 143 -1.11 -8.40 10.89
CA ARG A 143 -1.35 -8.05 12.30
C ARG A 143 -2.82 -7.86 12.58
N ASP A 144 -3.18 -8.07 13.83
CA ASP A 144 -4.53 -7.74 14.29
C ASP A 144 -4.79 -6.24 14.12
N LEU A 145 -6.02 -5.93 13.70
CA LEU A 145 -6.51 -4.56 13.53
C LEU A 145 -7.51 -4.25 14.63
N GLU A 146 -7.18 -3.29 15.49
CA GLU A 146 -8.14 -2.74 16.44
C GLU A 146 -9.04 -1.72 15.74
N TRP A 147 -10.34 -1.98 15.77
CA TRP A 147 -11.32 -1.07 15.17
C TRP A 147 -11.39 0.26 15.92
N SER A 148 -11.30 1.37 15.20
CA SER A 148 -11.35 2.72 15.75
C SER A 148 -12.27 3.61 14.92
N ASP A 149 -13.37 4.05 15.52
CA ASP A 149 -14.29 5.00 14.87
C ASP A 149 -13.60 6.34 14.57
N GLN A 150 -12.69 6.79 15.45
CA GLN A 150 -11.85 7.98 15.20
C GLN A 150 -10.90 7.79 14.01
N GLY A 151 -10.39 6.58 13.82
CA GLY A 151 -9.56 6.22 12.66
C GLY A 151 -10.36 6.30 11.36
N VAL A 152 -11.60 5.81 11.35
CA VAL A 152 -12.52 5.92 10.21
C VAL A 152 -12.78 7.40 9.86
N GLU A 153 -13.06 8.24 10.87
CA GLU A 153 -13.24 9.69 10.68
C GLU A 153 -11.97 10.36 10.16
N GLY A 154 -10.80 9.91 10.61
CA GLY A 154 -9.49 10.36 10.10
C GLY A 154 -9.34 10.09 8.61
N ALA A 155 -9.68 8.87 8.17
CA ALA A 155 -9.67 8.50 6.76
C ALA A 155 -10.65 9.34 5.93
N ALA A 156 -11.88 9.57 6.44
CA ALA A 156 -12.85 10.43 5.79
C ALA A 156 -12.35 11.88 5.64
N ARG A 157 -11.72 12.43 6.68
CA ARG A 157 -11.13 13.78 6.62
C ARG A 157 -10.01 13.88 5.59
N PHE A 158 -9.17 12.84 5.47
CA PHE A 158 -8.13 12.80 4.45
C PHE A 158 -8.72 12.82 3.04
N LEU A 159 -9.71 11.98 2.73
CA LEU A 159 -10.36 11.96 1.41
C LEU A 159 -11.03 13.29 1.07
N ASN A 160 -11.65 13.95 2.06
CA ASN A 160 -12.20 15.30 1.89
C ASN A 160 -11.13 16.37 1.63
N ARG A 161 -9.94 16.23 2.23
CA ARG A 161 -8.80 17.12 1.95
C ARG A 161 -8.27 16.90 0.55
N LEU A 162 -8.14 15.64 0.14
CA LEU A 162 -7.77 15.27 -1.22
C LEU A 162 -8.72 15.89 -2.24
N TRP A 163 -10.03 15.69 -2.04
CA TRP A 163 -11.05 16.28 -2.92
C TRP A 163 -10.88 17.77 -3.12
N ARG A 164 -10.68 18.49 -2.01
CA ARG A 164 -10.52 19.95 -2.05
C ARG A 164 -9.26 20.41 -2.76
N ILE A 165 -8.12 19.74 -2.54
CA ILE A 165 -6.88 20.17 -3.16
C ILE A 165 -6.85 19.83 -4.65
N VAL A 166 -7.37 18.68 -5.08
CA VAL A 166 -7.51 18.34 -6.50
C VAL A 166 -8.51 19.29 -7.17
N GLY A 167 -9.65 19.55 -6.54
CA GLY A 167 -10.64 20.51 -7.04
C GLY A 167 -10.09 21.94 -7.22
N HIS A 168 -9.19 22.37 -6.32
CA HIS A 168 -8.51 23.66 -6.46
C HIS A 168 -7.63 23.74 -7.73
N TYR A 169 -7.02 22.62 -8.13
CA TYR A 169 -6.09 22.58 -9.28
C TYR A 169 -6.71 22.01 -10.57
N THR A 170 -8.02 21.73 -10.59
CA THR A 170 -8.69 21.08 -11.74
C THR A 170 -8.46 21.84 -13.06
N GLU A 171 -8.71 23.16 -13.08
CA GLU A 171 -8.55 23.97 -14.30
C GLU A 171 -7.10 23.99 -14.79
N ILE A 172 -6.15 24.09 -13.86
CA ILE A 172 -4.72 24.04 -14.16
C ILE A 172 -4.37 22.66 -14.74
N ALA A 173 -4.80 21.57 -14.12
CA ALA A 173 -4.50 20.22 -14.56
C ALA A 173 -5.03 19.92 -15.98
N MET A 174 -6.25 20.39 -16.29
CA MET A 174 -6.87 20.19 -17.61
C MET A 174 -6.14 20.87 -18.76
N THR A 175 -5.52 22.03 -18.51
CA THR A 175 -4.91 22.87 -19.54
C THR A 175 -3.39 22.84 -19.56
N ALA A 176 -2.77 22.26 -18.52
CA ALA A 176 -1.32 22.25 -18.36
C ALA A 176 -0.60 21.40 -19.43
N PRO A 177 0.61 21.78 -19.82
CA PRO A 177 1.47 20.96 -20.65
C PRO A 177 1.86 19.67 -19.89
N THR A 178 2.28 18.64 -20.65
CA THR A 178 2.67 17.33 -20.12
C THR A 178 4.15 17.22 -19.78
N SER A 179 4.94 18.27 -20.07
CA SER A 179 6.38 18.30 -19.84
C SER A 179 6.85 19.68 -19.44
N TYR A 180 7.96 19.75 -18.73
CA TYR A 180 8.63 20.98 -18.29
C TYR A 180 10.13 20.78 -18.16
N ASP A 181 10.89 21.88 -18.10
CA ASP A 181 12.31 21.86 -17.81
C ASP A 181 12.54 21.83 -16.29
N ALA A 182 12.99 20.69 -15.78
CA ALA A 182 13.25 20.52 -14.37
C ALA A 182 14.38 21.40 -13.82
N ALA A 183 15.28 21.90 -14.68
CA ALA A 183 16.35 22.81 -14.27
C ALA A 183 15.83 24.23 -13.99
N ALA A 184 14.72 24.61 -14.63
CA ALA A 184 14.11 25.93 -14.48
C ALA A 184 13.19 26.06 -13.24
N LEU A 185 12.94 24.98 -12.50
CA LEU A 185 12.10 24.97 -11.31
C LEU A 185 12.67 25.82 -10.17
N THR A 186 11.80 26.52 -9.44
CA THR A 186 12.15 27.19 -8.17
C THR A 186 12.48 26.16 -7.08
N ASP A 187 12.96 26.62 -5.94
CA ASP A 187 13.31 25.70 -4.84
C ASP A 187 12.07 25.03 -4.25
N GLU A 188 10.93 25.75 -4.16
CA GLU A 188 9.64 25.20 -3.72
C GLU A 188 9.11 24.16 -4.70
N GLU A 189 9.24 24.39 -5.99
CA GLU A 189 8.86 23.45 -7.06
C GLU A 189 9.75 22.21 -7.08
N LYS A 190 11.06 22.37 -6.89
CA LYS A 190 11.99 21.25 -6.71
C LYS A 190 11.65 20.40 -5.50
N GLU A 191 11.24 21.01 -4.39
CA GLU A 191 10.83 20.30 -3.20
C GLU A 191 9.54 19.49 -3.42
N LEU A 192 8.52 20.08 -4.07
CA LEU A 192 7.30 19.35 -4.47
C LEU A 192 7.63 18.18 -5.41
N ARG A 193 8.48 18.41 -6.41
CA ARG A 193 8.93 17.36 -7.35
C ARG A 193 9.68 16.25 -6.63
N ARG A 194 10.51 16.59 -5.66
CA ARG A 194 11.22 15.63 -4.80
C ARG A 194 10.25 14.81 -3.98
N ALA A 195 9.28 15.45 -3.31
CA ALA A 195 8.25 14.80 -2.52
C ALA A 195 7.42 13.82 -3.38
N LEU A 196 7.02 14.23 -4.58
CA LEU A 196 6.33 13.39 -5.55
C LEU A 196 7.13 12.12 -5.86
N ASN A 197 8.38 12.26 -6.28
CA ASN A 197 9.20 11.14 -6.70
C ASN A 197 9.60 10.22 -5.53
N ALA A 198 9.82 10.78 -4.35
CA ALA A 198 10.02 10.01 -3.12
C ALA A 198 8.80 9.17 -2.76
N THR A 199 7.59 9.76 -2.90
CA THR A 199 6.33 9.06 -2.66
C THR A 199 6.12 7.92 -3.66
N ILE A 200 6.33 8.16 -4.97
CA ILE A 200 6.19 7.11 -6.00
C ILE A 200 7.11 5.94 -5.66
N ARG A 201 8.38 6.19 -5.38
CA ARG A 201 9.33 5.13 -5.00
C ARG A 201 8.89 4.39 -3.75
N LYS A 202 8.59 5.13 -2.67
CA LYS A 202 8.21 4.54 -1.38
C LYS A 202 6.96 3.67 -1.48
N VAL A 203 5.91 4.16 -2.15
CA VAL A 203 4.66 3.40 -2.34
C VAL A 203 4.89 2.16 -3.19
N THR A 204 5.73 2.26 -4.25
CA THR A 204 6.09 1.12 -5.09
C THR A 204 6.79 0.04 -4.28
N ASP A 205 7.82 0.40 -3.51
CA ASP A 205 8.60 -0.54 -2.70
C ASP A 205 7.74 -1.18 -1.59
N ASP A 206 6.86 -0.40 -0.95
CA ASP A 206 5.99 -0.89 0.13
C ASP A 206 4.93 -1.88 -0.37
N ILE A 207 4.41 -1.69 -1.60
CA ILE A 207 3.37 -2.58 -2.16
C ILE A 207 4.01 -3.82 -2.79
N ALA A 208 5.08 -3.66 -3.59
CA ALA A 208 5.62 -4.72 -4.43
C ALA A 208 6.15 -5.91 -3.61
N ASP A 209 6.88 -5.64 -2.53
CA ASP A 209 7.64 -6.69 -1.83
C ASP A 209 7.07 -7.06 -0.46
N ARG A 210 6.30 -6.17 0.17
CA ARG A 210 6.01 -6.28 1.61
C ARG A 210 4.55 -6.15 2.00
N PHE A 211 3.65 -5.76 1.10
CA PHE A 211 2.25 -5.42 1.41
C PHE A 211 2.10 -4.43 2.58
N ASN A 212 3.05 -3.50 2.73
CA ASN A 212 3.04 -2.46 3.77
C ASN A 212 2.09 -1.32 3.37
N PHE A 213 0.80 -1.64 3.25
CA PHE A 213 -0.21 -0.70 2.79
C PHE A 213 -0.32 0.54 3.68
N ASN A 214 -0.16 0.37 4.97
CA ASN A 214 -0.22 1.45 5.95
C ASN A 214 0.87 2.51 5.72
N THR A 215 2.11 2.11 5.45
CA THR A 215 3.21 3.04 5.15
C THR A 215 3.10 3.64 3.75
N ALA A 216 2.59 2.89 2.77
CA ALA A 216 2.27 3.42 1.44
C ALA A 216 1.23 4.53 1.53
N ILE A 217 0.12 4.31 2.24
CA ILE A 217 -0.94 5.32 2.45
C ILE A 217 -0.39 6.53 3.21
N SER A 218 0.45 6.32 4.23
CA SER A 218 1.11 7.41 4.97
C SER A 218 1.91 8.31 4.03
N SER A 219 2.71 7.73 3.12
CA SER A 219 3.48 8.50 2.14
C SER A 219 2.59 9.26 1.16
N ILE A 220 1.45 8.70 0.76
CA ILE A 220 0.47 9.41 -0.06
C ILE A 220 -0.14 10.59 0.72
N MET A 221 -0.43 10.42 2.01
CA MET A 221 -0.90 11.51 2.88
C MET A 221 0.14 12.63 3.02
N GLU A 222 1.42 12.28 3.10
CA GLU A 222 2.53 13.24 3.11
C GLU A 222 2.64 14.02 1.81
N LEU A 223 2.44 13.38 0.64
CA LEU A 223 2.39 14.07 -0.64
C LEU A 223 1.22 15.06 -0.72
N VAL A 224 0.04 14.69 -0.23
CA VAL A 224 -1.09 15.62 -0.13
C VAL A 224 -0.75 16.80 0.77
N ASN A 225 -0.04 16.59 1.89
CA ASN A 225 0.42 17.68 2.75
C ASN A 225 1.43 18.57 2.03
N ALA A 226 2.39 18.00 1.29
CA ALA A 226 3.36 18.76 0.49
C ALA A 226 2.68 19.62 -0.58
N LEU A 227 1.64 19.09 -1.23
CA LEU A 227 0.86 19.83 -2.22
C LEU A 227 0.08 21.00 -1.60
N HIS A 228 -0.47 20.82 -0.38
CA HIS A 228 -1.09 21.91 0.38
C HIS A 228 -0.06 22.98 0.76
N ALA A 229 1.12 22.58 1.27
CA ALA A 229 2.18 23.50 1.63
C ALA A 229 2.68 24.30 0.42
N TYR A 230 2.84 23.64 -0.73
CA TYR A 230 3.20 24.30 -1.99
C TYR A 230 2.15 25.34 -2.40
N ARG A 231 0.85 25.00 -2.38
CA ARG A 231 -0.23 25.93 -2.66
C ARG A 231 -0.16 27.19 -1.79
N ASP A 232 0.12 27.00 -0.49
CA ASP A 232 0.10 28.09 0.49
C ASP A 232 1.38 28.97 0.40
N ALA A 233 2.47 28.46 -0.14
CA ALA A 233 3.75 29.15 -0.26
C ALA A 233 3.98 29.78 -1.66
N ALA A 234 3.54 29.13 -2.73
CA ALA A 234 3.80 29.55 -4.09
C ALA A 234 2.95 30.77 -4.48
N THR A 235 3.58 31.80 -5.05
CA THR A 235 2.88 32.96 -5.61
C THR A 235 2.10 32.58 -6.86
N GLU A 236 2.67 31.73 -7.70
CA GLU A 236 2.06 31.12 -8.88
C GLU A 236 2.39 29.62 -8.88
N SER A 237 1.41 28.81 -9.28
CA SER A 237 1.60 27.38 -9.37
C SER A 237 2.18 26.99 -10.73
N HIS A 238 3.19 26.11 -10.75
CA HIS A 238 3.77 25.57 -11.98
C HIS A 238 2.81 24.54 -12.62
N PRO A 239 2.16 24.86 -13.76
CA PRO A 239 1.04 24.05 -14.26
C PRO A 239 1.40 22.59 -14.55
N ALA A 240 2.50 22.35 -15.27
CA ALA A 240 2.90 21.00 -15.66
C ALA A 240 3.34 20.14 -14.47
N LEU A 241 3.99 20.71 -13.44
CA LEU A 241 4.36 20.01 -12.22
C LEU A 241 3.13 19.64 -11.39
N ILE A 242 2.13 20.54 -11.32
CA ILE A 242 0.85 20.26 -10.67
C ILE A 242 0.15 19.10 -11.37
N ARG A 243 0.03 19.14 -12.70
CA ARG A 243 -0.57 18.06 -13.48
C ARG A 243 0.11 16.71 -13.20
N GLU A 244 1.44 16.65 -13.32
CA GLU A 244 2.23 15.44 -13.03
C GLU A 244 1.95 14.92 -11.59
N THR A 245 1.94 15.85 -10.62
CA THR A 245 1.71 15.49 -9.21
C THR A 245 0.32 14.92 -9.00
N LEU A 246 -0.73 15.52 -9.56
CA LEU A 246 -2.10 15.03 -9.42
C LEU A 246 -2.29 13.69 -10.14
N GLU A 247 -1.79 13.55 -11.37
CA GLU A 247 -1.90 12.29 -12.10
C GLU A 247 -1.20 11.13 -11.38
N ALA A 248 -0.02 11.36 -10.82
CA ALA A 248 0.68 10.34 -10.05
C ALA A 248 -0.02 10.04 -8.72
N LEU A 249 -0.44 11.06 -7.99
CA LEU A 249 -1.18 10.94 -6.73
C LEU A 249 -2.44 10.09 -6.88
N LEU A 250 -3.25 10.36 -7.91
CA LEU A 250 -4.50 9.63 -8.16
C LEU A 250 -4.22 8.18 -8.54
N ARG A 251 -3.20 7.90 -9.38
CA ARG A 251 -2.79 6.54 -9.73
C ARG A 251 -2.27 5.75 -8.54
N LEU A 252 -1.48 6.38 -7.65
CA LEU A 252 -0.98 5.73 -6.44
C LEU A 252 -2.10 5.41 -5.44
N LEU A 253 -3.09 6.27 -5.34
CA LEU A 253 -4.21 6.11 -4.39
C LEU A 253 -5.32 5.20 -4.93
N ALA A 254 -5.44 5.01 -6.24
CA ALA A 254 -6.53 4.26 -6.88
C ALA A 254 -6.75 2.84 -6.32
N PRO A 255 -5.72 2.03 -6.00
CA PRO A 255 -5.93 0.72 -5.39
C PRO A 255 -6.58 0.77 -4.00
N PHE A 256 -6.38 1.85 -3.27
CA PHE A 256 -6.87 2.03 -1.90
C PHE A 256 -8.26 2.68 -1.85
N ALA A 257 -8.49 3.70 -2.69
CA ALA A 257 -9.72 4.49 -2.74
C ALA A 257 -10.20 4.65 -4.19
N PRO A 258 -10.75 3.57 -4.79
CA PRO A 258 -10.98 3.47 -6.24
C PRO A 258 -12.05 4.44 -6.76
N HIS A 259 -13.09 4.76 -5.97
CA HIS A 259 -14.20 5.56 -6.47
C HIS A 259 -13.85 7.06 -6.50
N ILE A 260 -13.29 7.60 -5.43
CA ILE A 260 -12.90 9.01 -5.39
C ILE A 260 -11.79 9.33 -6.39
N THR A 261 -10.85 8.40 -6.59
CA THR A 261 -9.76 8.61 -7.56
C THR A 261 -10.25 8.57 -9.00
N GLU A 262 -11.20 7.71 -9.33
CA GLU A 262 -11.82 7.68 -10.66
C GLU A 262 -12.59 8.97 -10.95
N GLU A 263 -13.37 9.46 -10.00
CA GLU A 263 -14.09 10.72 -10.15
C GLU A 263 -13.15 11.91 -10.32
N LEU A 264 -12.13 12.02 -9.46
CA LEU A 264 -11.12 13.08 -9.55
C LEU A 264 -10.29 13.00 -10.84
N TRP A 265 -10.01 11.78 -11.33
CA TRP A 265 -9.35 11.57 -12.61
C TRP A 265 -10.17 12.13 -13.77
N SER A 266 -11.45 11.82 -13.80
CA SER A 266 -12.39 12.38 -14.78
C SER A 266 -12.48 13.90 -14.68
N LEU A 267 -12.60 14.45 -13.48
CA LEU A 267 -12.67 15.90 -13.25
C LEU A 267 -11.39 16.63 -13.69
N THR A 268 -10.23 15.99 -13.68
CA THR A 268 -8.97 16.56 -14.18
C THR A 268 -8.78 16.40 -15.69
N GLY A 269 -9.84 16.04 -16.43
CA GLY A 269 -9.90 16.10 -17.89
C GLY A 269 -9.52 14.80 -18.61
N HIS A 270 -9.44 13.69 -17.91
CA HIS A 270 -9.14 12.38 -18.50
C HIS A 270 -10.43 11.65 -18.91
N ALA A 271 -10.44 11.13 -20.13
CA ALA A 271 -11.59 10.42 -20.71
C ALA A 271 -11.61 8.91 -20.41
N ASP A 272 -10.48 8.36 -20.03
CA ASP A 272 -10.29 6.95 -19.70
C ASP A 272 -10.16 6.73 -18.19
N SER A 273 -10.30 5.49 -17.74
CA SER A 273 -10.26 5.15 -16.32
C SER A 273 -8.84 5.24 -15.72
N VAL A 274 -8.73 5.77 -14.50
CA VAL A 274 -7.49 5.76 -13.71
C VAL A 274 -6.98 4.32 -13.48
N HIS A 275 -7.89 3.36 -13.40
CA HIS A 275 -7.55 1.93 -13.16
C HIS A 275 -6.92 1.24 -14.37
N ARG A 276 -6.92 1.88 -15.54
CA ARG A 276 -6.26 1.40 -16.76
C ARG A 276 -4.90 2.06 -17.00
N GLN A 277 -4.52 2.99 -16.14
CA GLN A 277 -3.26 3.71 -16.27
C GLN A 277 -2.08 2.87 -15.82
N SER A 278 -0.94 3.09 -16.46
CA SER A 278 0.31 2.49 -16.00
C SER A 278 0.73 3.06 -14.65
N TRP A 279 1.36 2.22 -13.82
CA TRP A 279 1.92 2.65 -12.55
C TRP A 279 2.95 3.76 -12.76
N PRO A 280 2.93 4.85 -11.97
CA PRO A 280 3.85 5.96 -12.16
C PRO A 280 5.30 5.55 -11.88
N LYS A 281 6.24 6.09 -12.65
CA LYS A 281 7.67 5.86 -12.47
C LYS A 281 8.29 7.09 -11.80
N TRP A 282 9.23 6.85 -10.88
CA TRP A 282 9.98 7.92 -10.24
C TRP A 282 11.22 8.30 -11.05
N ASP A 283 11.63 9.57 -10.95
CA ASP A 283 12.89 10.07 -11.47
C ASP A 283 13.93 10.11 -10.33
N ALA A 284 15.04 9.38 -10.50
CA ALA A 284 16.12 9.32 -9.53
C ALA A 284 16.83 10.67 -9.35
N GLU A 285 16.89 11.50 -10.40
CA GLU A 285 17.49 12.84 -10.32
C GLU A 285 16.66 13.78 -9.43
N ALA A 286 15.34 13.64 -9.46
CA ALA A 286 14.45 14.40 -8.57
C ALA A 286 14.65 14.10 -7.08
N LEU A 287 15.23 12.95 -6.75
CA LEU A 287 15.50 12.54 -5.37
C LEU A 287 16.79 13.12 -4.80
N LYS A 288 17.66 13.67 -5.66
CA LYS A 288 18.89 14.33 -5.21
C LYS A 288 18.52 15.61 -4.47
N THR A 289 18.93 15.70 -3.22
CA THR A 289 18.78 16.95 -2.44
C THR A 289 19.97 17.85 -2.69
N ALA A 290 19.72 19.12 -2.94
CA ALA A 290 20.80 20.12 -3.05
C ALA A 290 21.54 20.26 -1.71
N THR A 291 20.83 20.11 -0.60
CA THR A 291 21.37 20.24 0.74
C THR A 291 20.96 19.06 1.63
N VAL A 292 21.77 18.76 2.65
CA VAL A 292 21.49 17.75 3.67
C VAL A 292 21.72 18.34 5.06
N GLU A 293 20.89 17.96 6.03
CA GLU A 293 21.10 18.30 7.44
C GLU A 293 22.10 17.33 8.07
N ILE A 294 23.19 17.85 8.57
CA ILE A 294 24.26 17.10 9.25
C ILE A 294 24.17 17.36 10.75
N VAL A 295 24.16 16.30 11.53
CA VAL A 295 24.20 16.39 12.99
C VAL A 295 25.64 16.60 13.44
N VAL A 296 25.91 17.68 14.22
CA VAL A 296 27.23 17.94 14.80
C VAL A 296 27.25 17.46 16.24
N GLN A 297 28.21 16.57 16.54
CA GLN A 297 28.40 15.95 17.85
C GLN A 297 29.73 16.36 18.44
N ILE A 298 29.78 16.45 19.77
CA ILE A 298 31.02 16.52 20.54
C ILE A 298 31.04 15.32 21.50
N ASN A 299 32.07 14.48 21.39
CA ASN A 299 32.22 13.24 22.14
C ASN A 299 30.95 12.37 22.09
N GLY A 300 30.34 12.23 20.90
CA GLY A 300 29.13 11.43 20.64
C GLY A 300 27.81 12.07 21.09
N LYS A 301 27.81 13.25 21.70
CA LYS A 301 26.59 13.96 22.09
C LYS A 301 26.26 15.06 21.10
N VAL A 302 25.00 15.04 20.58
CA VAL A 302 24.49 16.04 19.64
C VAL A 302 24.57 17.43 20.28
N ARG A 303 25.16 18.40 19.55
CA ARG A 303 25.33 19.78 19.99
C ARG A 303 24.74 20.80 19.05
N ASP A 304 24.73 20.45 17.73
CA ASP A 304 24.21 21.34 16.71
C ASP A 304 23.74 20.56 15.46
N LYS A 305 23.08 21.25 14.54
CA LYS A 305 22.68 20.78 13.23
C LYS A 305 23.14 21.78 12.19
N LEU A 306 23.61 21.28 11.07
CA LEU A 306 24.22 22.08 10.01
C LEU A 306 23.62 21.69 8.67
N THR A 307 23.02 22.62 7.95
CA THR A 307 22.57 22.41 6.57
C THR A 307 23.72 22.70 5.62
N VAL A 308 24.10 21.70 4.84
CA VAL A 308 25.24 21.78 3.90
C VAL A 308 24.85 21.24 2.53
N PRO A 309 25.55 21.66 1.44
CA PRO A 309 25.39 21.02 0.13
C PRO A 309 25.57 19.49 0.23
N SER A 310 24.72 18.73 -0.44
CA SER A 310 24.77 17.25 -0.40
C SER A 310 26.09 16.67 -0.92
N GLU A 311 26.74 17.38 -1.84
CA GLU A 311 28.01 16.99 -2.45
C GLU A 311 29.24 17.57 -1.71
N ILE A 312 29.05 18.12 -0.50
CA ILE A 312 30.16 18.65 0.30
C ILE A 312 31.22 17.59 0.55
N THR A 313 32.48 17.94 0.28
CA THR A 313 33.60 17.03 0.54
C THR A 313 33.84 16.86 2.05
N VAL A 314 34.37 15.69 2.46
CA VAL A 314 34.65 15.41 3.88
C VAL A 314 35.50 16.50 4.52
N PRO A 315 36.63 16.97 3.91
CA PRO A 315 37.45 18.03 4.49
C PRO A 315 36.71 19.37 4.65
N ALA A 316 35.85 19.71 3.67
CA ALA A 316 35.05 20.95 3.73
C ALA A 316 34.00 20.86 4.83
N LEU A 317 33.35 19.69 4.98
CA LEU A 317 32.36 19.43 6.00
C LEU A 317 32.97 19.49 7.43
N GLU A 318 34.15 18.87 7.62
CA GLU A 318 34.88 18.92 8.89
C GLU A 318 35.25 20.34 9.28
N LYS A 319 35.75 21.11 8.32
CA LYS A 319 36.13 22.52 8.53
C LYS A 319 34.91 23.38 8.86
N LEU A 320 33.80 23.19 8.14
CA LEU A 320 32.57 23.95 8.35
C LEU A 320 31.93 23.65 9.72
N ALA A 321 31.85 22.36 10.09
CA ALA A 321 31.33 21.95 11.40
C ALA A 321 32.17 22.44 12.57
N ALA A 322 33.49 22.34 12.45
CA ALA A 322 34.42 22.86 13.50
C ALA A 322 34.40 24.39 13.60
N GLY A 323 34.10 25.12 12.52
CA GLY A 323 34.06 26.58 12.48
C GLY A 323 32.76 27.22 12.98
N GLN A 324 31.72 26.44 13.32
CA GLN A 324 30.47 26.98 13.85
C GLN A 324 30.70 27.65 15.22
N GLU A 325 30.20 28.88 15.41
CA GLU A 325 30.36 29.65 16.64
C GLU A 325 29.96 28.88 17.90
N ARG A 326 28.83 28.19 17.84
CA ARG A 326 28.30 27.35 18.92
C ARG A 326 29.23 26.19 19.25
N ILE A 327 29.82 25.58 18.24
CA ILE A 327 30.77 24.47 18.42
C ILE A 327 32.10 25.02 18.97
N GLN A 328 32.60 26.11 18.44
CA GLN A 328 33.82 26.79 18.94
C GLN A 328 33.69 27.12 20.41
N ALA A 329 32.60 27.71 20.88
CA ALA A 329 32.36 28.01 22.29
C ALA A 329 32.33 26.75 23.18
N LEU A 330 31.89 25.61 22.66
CA LEU A 330 31.82 24.34 23.41
C LEU A 330 33.14 23.58 23.48
N ILE A 331 34.08 23.87 22.57
CA ILE A 331 35.42 23.28 22.53
C ILE A 331 36.51 24.22 23.03
N GLU A 332 36.16 25.47 23.42
CA GLU A 332 37.08 26.43 23.98
C GLU A 332 37.82 25.86 25.21
N GLY A 333 39.15 25.99 25.23
CA GLY A 333 39.99 25.43 26.28
C GLY A 333 40.22 23.90 26.22
N LYS A 334 39.69 23.20 25.19
CA LYS A 334 39.89 21.78 25.00
C LYS A 334 40.77 21.47 23.78
N THR A 335 41.45 20.34 23.82
CA THR A 335 42.25 19.88 22.69
C THR A 335 41.41 19.01 21.78
N VAL A 336 41.24 19.40 20.50
CA VAL A 336 40.58 18.57 19.47
C VAL A 336 41.52 17.42 19.11
N VAL A 337 41.13 16.21 19.45
CA VAL A 337 41.91 14.99 19.18
C VAL A 337 41.67 14.48 17.78
N LYS A 338 40.39 14.50 17.34
CA LYS A 338 39.98 13.99 16.04
C LYS A 338 38.63 14.57 15.63
N VAL A 339 38.45 14.83 14.32
CA VAL A 339 37.14 15.09 13.69
C VAL A 339 36.81 13.91 12.80
N ILE A 340 35.60 13.38 12.93
CA ILE A 340 35.12 12.24 12.15
C ILE A 340 33.85 12.69 11.43
N ALA A 341 33.92 12.86 10.11
CA ALA A 341 32.76 13.20 9.30
C ALA A 341 32.25 11.96 8.56
N VAL A 342 30.96 11.73 8.64
CA VAL A 342 30.22 10.75 7.85
C VAL A 342 29.30 11.53 6.89
N PRO A 343 29.64 11.59 5.59
CA PRO A 343 28.85 12.33 4.62
C PRO A 343 27.35 12.00 4.69
N GLY A 344 26.52 13.01 4.59
CA GLY A 344 25.05 12.84 4.64
C GLY A 344 24.46 12.45 6.01
N LYS A 345 25.29 12.34 7.08
CA LYS A 345 24.79 11.89 8.39
C LYS A 345 25.23 12.77 9.55
N LEU A 346 26.52 12.79 9.87
CA LEU A 346 27.02 13.47 11.07
C LEU A 346 28.49 13.89 10.97
N VAL A 347 28.86 14.86 11.81
CA VAL A 347 30.26 15.13 12.18
C VAL A 347 30.41 14.95 13.68
N ASN A 348 31.39 14.18 14.13
CA ASN A 348 31.71 14.01 15.53
C ASN A 348 33.10 14.57 15.84
N ILE A 349 33.16 15.58 16.70
CA ILE A 349 34.38 16.23 17.15
C ILE A 349 34.76 15.63 18.50
N VAL A 350 35.89 14.93 18.53
CA VAL A 350 36.43 14.32 19.75
C VAL A 350 37.39 15.28 20.42
N VAL A 351 37.07 15.69 21.64
CA VAL A 351 37.88 16.61 22.44
C VAL A 351 38.29 15.99 23.78
N LYS A 352 39.45 16.40 24.27
CA LYS A 352 39.97 16.14 25.64
C LYS A 352 40.03 17.42 26.44
#